data_4821cc65ccc7777e3ab873d574482984
#
_entry.id   4821cc65ccc7777e3ab873d574482984
#
_cell.length_a   1.000
_cell.length_b   1.000
_cell.length_c   1.000
_cell.angle_alpha   90.00
_cell.angle_beta   90.00
_cell.angle_gamma   90.00
#
_symmetry.space_group_name_H-M   'P 1'
#
loop_
_entity.id
_entity.type
_entity.pdbx_description
1 polymer ?
#
loop_
_entity_poly.entity_id
_entity_poly.type
_entity_poly.pdbx_seq_one_letter_code
_entity_poly.pdbx_strand_id
1 'polypeptide(L)'
;MIDPQTNLADSTNPDDPRAGLPEGALGARGLKRPRLGALRRLRRRERDGEEREARRLRIRRHGRRAYIRSVYSLPSLATLGNAICGFGAMYIAALDPPGSGAVDHWTKFFSDYQFLAAAYLIFVAMIFDGLDGRLARFARHTTDFGGQLDSLADVISFGCAPAFIALQLFHSQHPDLPPIVGRTVWAIGALYVSCAAIRLARFNVSNEHGEQHHYSFLGLPSPGAAGAVAGFILMQQDLYGHRGWFPLADHLSQLCIWLLPGVVLLTGLLMVSTIRYPHLVNRYLRGRRSIARVMVVLIGLLLLVIVHRYALGIGALAYALWGLATSSYLRLRQRPTT
;
A
#
# COMPACT_ATOMS: atom_id res chain seq x y z
N MET A 1 -21.21 25.89 51.68
CA MET A 1 -21.20 25.86 53.15
C MET A 1 -19.82 25.46 53.57
N ILE A 2 -19.21 26.37 54.20
CA ILE A 2 -18.06 26.42 55.13
C ILE A 2 -16.70 26.57 54.50
N ASP A 3 -16.31 27.78 54.64
CA ASP A 3 -15.12 28.59 54.54
C ASP A 3 -14.15 28.29 55.74
N PRO A 4 -13.10 29.06 55.85
CA PRO A 4 -11.68 28.78 55.69
C PRO A 4 -10.94 28.99 57.03
N GLN A 5 -9.64 29.23 56.87
CA GLN A 5 -8.70 29.84 57.84
C GLN A 5 -7.84 28.94 58.73
N THR A 6 -6.64 29.41 58.68
CA THR A 6 -5.55 29.55 59.71
C THR A 6 -4.51 28.44 59.70
N ASN A 7 -3.21 28.75 59.43
CA ASN A 7 -2.35 29.31 60.45
C ASN A 7 -0.98 29.76 59.91
N LEU A 8 -0.58 30.93 60.33
CA LEU A 8 0.76 31.46 60.40
C LEU A 8 1.64 30.65 61.38
N ALA A 9 2.85 30.34 60.97
CA ALA A 9 4.03 30.21 61.85
C ALA A 9 5.25 30.32 60.94
N ASP A 10 5.87 31.45 60.89
CA ASP A 10 7.08 31.85 61.55
C ASP A 10 8.16 30.73 61.55
N SER A 11 9.17 30.88 60.70
CA SER A 11 10.50 30.32 60.89
C SER A 11 11.53 31.25 60.25
N THR A 12 12.16 32.00 61.14
CA THR A 12 13.40 32.75 61.01
C THR A 12 14.43 32.02 60.16
N ASN A 13 14.92 32.71 59.14
CA ASN A 13 16.08 32.33 58.33
C ASN A 13 17.37 32.79 59.00
N PRO A 14 18.31 31.90 59.40
CA PRO A 14 19.51 32.26 60.11
C PRO A 14 20.75 32.60 59.27
N ASP A 15 20.61 32.77 57.93
CA ASP A 15 21.77 33.05 57.07
C ASP A 15 21.64 34.41 56.35
N ASP A 16 21.95 35.49 57.08
CA ASP A 16 22.23 36.80 56.48
C ASP A 16 23.77 36.99 56.44
N PRO A 17 24.45 36.98 55.28
CA PRO A 17 25.90 37.09 55.17
C PRO A 17 26.42 38.53 55.21
N ARG A 18 25.75 39.47 55.89
CA ARG A 18 26.20 40.89 55.99
C ARG A 18 26.89 41.28 57.28
N ALA A 19 27.44 40.38 58.00
CA ALA A 19 28.24 40.74 59.14
C ALA A 19 29.74 40.43 58.93
N GLY A 20 30.53 41.47 58.63
CA GLY A 20 31.99 41.39 58.72
C GLY A 20 32.76 41.84 57.47
N LEU A 21 32.81 43.14 57.26
CA LEU A 21 33.85 43.73 56.41
C LEU A 21 34.61 44.81 57.30
N PRO A 22 35.91 44.68 57.42
CA PRO A 22 36.72 45.73 58.11
C PRO A 22 36.89 46.94 57.14
N GLU A 23 36.71 48.14 57.73
CA GLU A 23 37.13 49.38 57.12
C GLU A 23 38.63 49.43 56.97
N GLY A 24 39.11 49.84 55.79
CA GLY A 24 40.46 50.36 55.67
C GLY A 24 41.30 49.74 54.58
N ALA A 25 41.21 50.23 53.39
CA ALA A 25 42.35 50.43 52.48
C ALA A 25 41.94 51.30 51.28
N LEU A 26 42.09 52.59 51.39
CA LEU A 26 42.17 53.54 50.30
C LEU A 26 43.38 53.24 49.43
N GLY A 27 43.08 52.72 48.19
CA GLY A 27 44.06 52.58 47.15
C GLY A 27 43.40 52.97 45.84
N ALA A 28 43.40 54.28 45.50
CA ALA A 28 42.93 54.81 44.26
C ALA A 28 43.77 54.28 43.08
N ARG A 29 43.34 53.16 42.44
CA ARG A 29 43.76 52.82 41.06
C ARG A 29 42.71 53.24 40.10
N GLY A 30 43.05 54.23 39.27
CA GLY A 30 42.17 54.83 38.22
C GLY A 30 41.58 53.79 37.29
N LEU A 31 40.33 53.46 37.50
CA LEU A 31 39.49 52.75 36.56
C LEU A 31 39.23 53.68 35.37
N LYS A 32 39.99 53.50 34.30
CA LYS A 32 39.69 54.09 33.00
C LYS A 32 38.25 53.69 32.62
N ARG A 33 37.32 54.66 32.68
CA ARG A 33 35.94 54.48 32.23
C ARG A 33 35.95 53.93 30.77
N PRO A 34 35.37 52.78 30.49
CA PRO A 34 35.36 52.26 29.13
C PRO A 34 34.66 53.29 28.22
N ARG A 35 35.31 53.65 27.11
CA ARG A 35 34.78 54.59 26.13
C ARG A 35 33.38 54.10 25.70
N LEU A 36 32.36 54.91 25.80
CA LEU A 36 30.93 54.66 25.45
C LEU A 36 30.79 53.94 24.07
N GLY A 37 31.72 54.18 23.14
CA GLY A 37 31.78 53.55 21.83
C GLY A 37 32.15 52.07 21.87
N ALA A 38 32.94 51.61 22.88
CA ALA A 38 33.29 50.18 22.99
C ALA A 38 32.10 49.36 23.51
N LEU A 39 31.36 49.88 24.47
CA LEU A 39 30.12 49.26 24.96
C LEU A 39 29.01 49.18 23.90
N ARG A 40 28.88 50.20 23.05
CA ARG A 40 27.94 50.17 21.90
C ARG A 40 28.36 49.11 20.88
N ARG A 41 29.67 48.95 20.62
CA ARG A 41 30.16 47.92 19.68
C ARG A 41 29.98 46.51 20.23
N LEU A 42 30.15 46.25 21.50
CA LEU A 42 29.90 44.99 22.16
C LEU A 42 28.44 44.59 22.11
N ARG A 43 27.51 45.50 22.49
CA ARG A 43 26.08 45.30 22.42
C ARG A 43 25.60 45.06 20.99
N ARG A 44 26.21 45.70 19.97
CA ARG A 44 25.89 45.42 18.59
C ARG A 44 26.34 44.05 18.12
N ARG A 45 27.54 43.61 18.55
CA ARG A 45 28.04 42.24 18.25
C ARG A 45 27.19 41.16 18.94
N GLU A 46 26.73 41.39 20.14
CA GLU A 46 25.85 40.46 20.86
C GLU A 46 24.49 40.39 20.14
N ARG A 47 23.88 41.49 19.76
CA ARG A 47 22.64 41.48 18.96
C ARG A 47 22.81 40.81 17.60
N ASP A 48 23.89 41.10 16.89
CA ASP A 48 24.18 40.46 15.58
C ASP A 48 24.43 38.93 15.74
N GLY A 49 24.97 38.51 16.88
CA GLY A 49 25.15 37.10 17.30
C GLY A 49 23.79 36.41 17.54
N GLU A 50 22.94 37.02 18.36
CA GLU A 50 21.61 36.53 18.69
C GLU A 50 20.71 36.47 17.44
N GLU A 51 20.75 37.49 16.56
CA GLU A 51 20.01 37.48 15.30
C GLU A 51 20.47 36.36 14.34
N ARG A 52 21.79 36.12 14.26
CA ARG A 52 22.34 35.00 13.47
C ARG A 52 21.93 33.63 14.02
N GLU A 53 21.92 33.49 15.32
CA GLU A 53 21.51 32.25 15.99
C GLU A 53 19.99 32.02 15.84
N ALA A 54 19.18 33.04 16.03
CA ALA A 54 17.75 33.01 15.79
C ALA A 54 17.42 32.70 14.32
N ARG A 55 18.18 33.24 13.37
CA ARG A 55 18.04 32.93 11.94
C ARG A 55 18.41 31.49 11.62
N ARG A 56 19.51 30.97 12.21
CA ARG A 56 19.92 29.56 12.08
C ARG A 56 18.87 28.61 12.66
N LEU A 57 18.30 28.93 13.81
CA LEU A 57 17.22 28.14 14.42
C LEU A 57 15.94 28.17 13.58
N ARG A 58 15.58 29.33 12.99
CA ARG A 58 14.45 29.45 12.04
C ARG A 58 14.68 28.59 10.78
N ILE A 59 15.87 28.64 10.18
CA ILE A 59 16.21 27.84 9.00
C ILE A 59 16.18 26.35 9.33
N ARG A 60 16.73 25.93 10.48
CA ARG A 60 16.66 24.54 10.92
C ARG A 60 15.22 24.08 11.18
N ARG A 61 14.36 24.93 11.79
CA ARG A 61 12.95 24.62 12.01
C ARG A 61 12.17 24.54 10.69
N HIS A 62 12.42 25.43 9.74
CA HIS A 62 11.78 25.39 8.42
C HIS A 62 12.25 24.18 7.59
N GLY A 63 13.55 23.91 7.57
CA GLY A 63 14.10 22.74 6.89
C GLY A 63 13.54 21.42 7.46
N ARG A 64 13.47 21.30 8.80
CA ARG A 64 12.88 20.14 9.47
C ARG A 64 11.38 19.99 9.18
N ARG A 65 10.62 21.09 9.15
CA ARG A 65 9.20 21.07 8.79
C ARG A 65 8.97 20.73 7.32
N ALA A 66 9.81 21.23 6.40
CA ALA A 66 9.75 20.88 4.99
C ALA A 66 10.10 19.41 4.76
N TYR A 67 11.16 18.91 5.42
CA TYR A 67 11.55 17.50 5.37
C TYR A 67 10.45 16.58 5.93
N ILE A 68 9.89 16.93 7.08
CA ILE A 68 8.76 16.19 7.66
C ILE A 68 7.58 16.18 6.68
N ARG A 69 7.21 17.34 6.10
CA ARG A 69 6.09 17.44 5.15
C ARG A 69 6.31 16.62 3.87
N SER A 70 7.54 16.55 3.35
CA SER A 70 7.88 15.72 2.19
C SER A 70 7.81 14.21 2.50
N VAL A 71 8.24 13.79 3.69
CA VAL A 71 8.14 12.38 4.13
C VAL A 71 6.69 11.95 4.30
N TYR A 72 5.78 12.88 4.70
CA TYR A 72 4.35 12.59 4.81
C TYR A 72 3.61 12.51 3.47
N SER A 73 4.12 13.15 2.41
CA SER A 73 3.49 13.11 1.09
C SER A 73 3.87 11.86 0.27
N LEU A 74 4.98 11.20 0.59
CA LEU A 74 5.46 10.03 -0.15
C LEU A 74 4.49 8.83 -0.15
N PRO A 75 3.88 8.42 0.98
CA PRO A 75 2.88 7.36 0.96
C PRO A 75 1.69 7.71 0.05
N SER A 76 1.15 8.93 0.16
CA SER A 76 0.03 9.37 -0.67
C SER A 76 0.35 9.39 -2.17
N LEU A 77 1.61 9.62 -2.57
CA LEU A 77 2.04 9.53 -3.97
C LEU A 77 2.06 8.07 -4.45
N ALA A 78 2.49 7.12 -3.62
CA ALA A 78 2.46 5.71 -3.97
C ALA A 78 1.01 5.20 -4.10
N THR A 79 0.14 5.60 -3.18
CA THR A 79 -1.30 5.29 -3.24
C THR A 79 -1.96 5.86 -4.51
N LEU A 80 -1.61 7.11 -4.89
CA LEU A 80 -2.07 7.68 -6.17
C LEU A 80 -1.49 6.92 -7.37
N GLY A 81 -0.24 6.47 -7.30
CA GLY A 81 0.38 5.60 -8.31
C GLY A 81 -0.40 4.29 -8.49
N ASN A 82 -0.83 3.67 -7.38
CA ASN A 82 -1.70 2.51 -7.38
C ASN A 82 -3.01 2.82 -8.16
N ALA A 83 -3.73 3.87 -7.80
CA ALA A 83 -4.98 4.26 -8.48
C ALA A 83 -4.78 4.59 -9.96
N ILE A 84 -3.69 5.30 -10.32
CA ILE A 84 -3.35 5.62 -11.71
C ILE A 84 -3.10 4.35 -12.53
N CYS A 85 -2.40 3.37 -11.97
CA CYS A 85 -2.18 2.08 -12.63
C CYS A 85 -3.49 1.33 -12.84
N GLY A 86 -4.39 1.31 -11.84
CA GLY A 86 -5.70 0.68 -11.95
C GLY A 86 -6.57 1.33 -13.03
N PHE A 87 -6.66 2.66 -13.03
CA PHE A 87 -7.38 3.40 -14.07
C PHE A 87 -6.75 3.23 -15.44
N GLY A 88 -5.41 3.30 -15.53
CA GLY A 88 -4.67 3.06 -16.77
C GLY A 88 -4.91 1.66 -17.35
N ALA A 89 -5.02 0.66 -16.48
CA ALA A 89 -5.35 -0.70 -16.88
C ALA A 89 -6.76 -0.79 -17.52
N MET A 90 -7.74 -0.12 -16.93
CA MET A 90 -9.09 -0.03 -17.54
C MET A 90 -9.07 0.74 -18.85
N TYR A 91 -8.36 1.87 -18.91
CA TYR A 91 -8.24 2.65 -20.14
C TYR A 91 -7.63 1.83 -21.30
N ILE A 92 -6.52 1.15 -21.05
CA ILE A 92 -5.86 0.32 -22.07
C ILE A 92 -6.75 -0.84 -22.50
N ALA A 93 -7.47 -1.49 -21.59
CA ALA A 93 -8.40 -2.56 -21.92
C ALA A 93 -9.63 -2.10 -22.71
N ALA A 94 -9.94 -0.80 -22.68
CA ALA A 94 -11.03 -0.19 -23.43
C ALA A 94 -10.62 0.38 -24.79
N LEU A 95 -9.34 0.30 -25.17
CA LEU A 95 -8.89 0.76 -26.49
C LEU A 95 -9.50 -0.08 -27.59
N ASP A 96 -9.72 0.55 -28.73
CA ASP A 96 -10.22 -0.13 -29.91
C ASP A 96 -9.29 -1.25 -30.38
N PRO A 97 -9.81 -2.35 -30.91
CA PRO A 97 -9.02 -3.46 -31.39
C PRO A 97 -8.06 -3.03 -32.51
N PRO A 98 -6.94 -3.76 -32.71
CA PRO A 98 -5.97 -3.48 -33.75
C PRO A 98 -6.64 -3.41 -35.14
N GLY A 99 -6.36 -2.35 -35.89
CA GLY A 99 -6.89 -2.15 -37.25
C GLY A 99 -8.12 -1.22 -37.35
N SER A 100 -8.66 -0.70 -36.26
CA SER A 100 -9.77 0.26 -36.25
C SER A 100 -9.41 1.69 -36.67
N GLY A 101 -8.23 1.90 -37.26
CA GLY A 101 -7.78 3.23 -37.72
C GLY A 101 -7.13 4.10 -36.65
N ALA A 102 -6.60 3.49 -35.60
CA ALA A 102 -5.88 4.18 -34.51
C ALA A 102 -4.78 5.10 -35.05
N VAL A 103 -4.91 6.35 -34.74
CA VAL A 103 -4.22 7.46 -35.40
C VAL A 103 -2.82 7.70 -34.85
N ASP A 104 -2.49 7.13 -33.67
CA ASP A 104 -1.24 7.42 -32.98
C ASP A 104 -0.43 6.16 -32.68
N HIS A 105 0.91 6.27 -32.79
CA HIS A 105 1.86 5.17 -32.58
C HIS A 105 1.76 4.54 -31.18
N TRP A 106 1.46 5.36 -30.16
CA TRP A 106 1.28 4.90 -28.78
C TRP A 106 0.01 4.07 -28.62
N THR A 107 -1.11 4.56 -29.14
CA THR A 107 -2.39 3.83 -29.07
C THR A 107 -2.32 2.51 -29.81
N LYS A 108 -1.64 2.47 -30.96
CA LYS A 108 -1.42 1.24 -31.71
C LYS A 108 -0.65 0.20 -30.94
N PHE A 109 0.48 0.60 -30.30
CA PHE A 109 1.28 -0.32 -29.48
C PHE A 109 0.46 -0.94 -28.34
N PHE A 110 -0.30 -0.13 -27.62
CA PHE A 110 -1.14 -0.64 -26.53
C PHE A 110 -2.35 -1.43 -27.03
N SER A 111 -2.91 -1.10 -28.19
CA SER A 111 -4.02 -1.83 -28.80
C SER A 111 -3.61 -3.25 -29.19
N ASP A 112 -2.41 -3.45 -29.72
CA ASP A 112 -1.92 -4.78 -30.11
C ASP A 112 -1.76 -5.73 -28.90
N TYR A 113 -1.50 -5.18 -27.71
CA TYR A 113 -1.26 -5.93 -26.46
C TYR A 113 -2.14 -5.48 -25.29
N GLN A 114 -3.34 -4.96 -25.58
CA GLN A 114 -4.18 -4.26 -24.61
C GLN A 114 -4.46 -5.06 -23.34
N PHE A 115 -4.90 -6.29 -23.43
CA PHE A 115 -5.23 -7.11 -22.24
C PHE A 115 -3.98 -7.58 -21.50
N LEU A 116 -2.89 -7.81 -22.24
CA LEU A 116 -1.58 -8.14 -21.65
C LEU A 116 -1.03 -6.97 -20.84
N ALA A 117 -1.01 -5.77 -21.44
CA ALA A 117 -0.53 -4.55 -20.78
C ALA A 117 -1.41 -4.17 -19.58
N ALA A 118 -2.74 -4.24 -19.74
CA ALA A 118 -3.70 -3.99 -18.68
C ALA A 118 -3.49 -4.92 -17.48
N ALA A 119 -3.28 -6.22 -17.71
CA ALA A 119 -3.03 -7.19 -16.66
C ALA A 119 -1.69 -6.92 -15.94
N TYR A 120 -0.62 -6.54 -16.66
CA TYR A 120 0.64 -6.14 -16.01
C TYR A 120 0.49 -4.87 -15.17
N LEU A 121 -0.32 -3.90 -15.58
CA LEU A 121 -0.56 -2.70 -14.77
C LEU A 121 -1.22 -3.02 -13.42
N ILE A 122 -2.03 -4.07 -13.31
CA ILE A 122 -2.53 -4.53 -12.01
C ILE A 122 -1.37 -5.01 -11.12
N PHE A 123 -0.39 -5.74 -11.66
CA PHE A 123 0.78 -6.15 -10.88
C PHE A 123 1.66 -4.96 -10.49
N VAL A 124 1.77 -3.94 -11.35
CA VAL A 124 2.44 -2.68 -11.00
C VAL A 124 1.68 -1.94 -9.90
N ALA A 125 0.35 -1.90 -9.96
CA ALA A 125 -0.50 -1.36 -8.90
C ALA A 125 -0.24 -2.05 -7.55
N MET A 126 -0.09 -3.39 -7.52
CA MET A 126 0.27 -4.15 -6.31
C MET A 126 1.65 -3.77 -5.74
N ILE A 127 2.61 -3.41 -6.62
CA ILE A 127 3.92 -2.93 -6.17
C ILE A 127 3.77 -1.58 -5.47
N PHE A 128 2.98 -0.66 -6.03
CA PHE A 128 2.69 0.64 -5.42
C PHE A 128 1.97 0.51 -4.07
N ASP A 129 0.94 -0.36 -3.97
CA ASP A 129 0.24 -0.71 -2.74
C ASP A 129 1.22 -1.28 -1.67
N GLY A 130 2.09 -2.22 -2.08
CA GLY A 130 3.10 -2.75 -1.16
C GLY A 130 4.16 -1.74 -0.72
N LEU A 131 4.44 -0.72 -1.54
CA LEU A 131 5.38 0.36 -1.23
C LEU A 131 4.77 1.37 -0.25
N ASP A 132 3.53 1.82 -0.47
CA ASP A 132 2.89 2.81 0.41
C ASP A 132 2.66 2.26 1.81
N GLY A 133 2.23 1.01 1.95
CA GLY A 133 2.13 0.33 3.24
C GLY A 133 3.48 0.20 3.98
N ARG A 134 4.61 0.05 3.27
CA ARG A 134 5.96 0.07 3.86
C ARG A 134 6.40 1.48 4.22
N LEU A 135 6.16 2.46 3.34
CA LEU A 135 6.51 3.87 3.56
C LEU A 135 5.73 4.46 4.75
N ALA A 136 4.43 4.15 4.86
CA ALA A 136 3.59 4.57 5.99
C ALA A 136 4.14 4.03 7.33
N ARG A 137 4.52 2.76 7.40
CA ARG A 137 5.15 2.15 8.58
C ARG A 137 6.51 2.75 8.91
N PHE A 138 7.31 3.07 7.91
CA PHE A 138 8.63 3.70 8.10
C PHE A 138 8.48 5.14 8.61
N ALA A 139 7.49 5.89 8.12
CA ALA A 139 7.20 7.25 8.56
C ALA A 139 6.61 7.33 9.98
N ARG A 140 6.24 6.22 10.61
CA ARG A 140 5.60 6.12 11.95
C ARG A 140 4.34 6.98 12.12
N HIS A 141 3.71 7.38 11.04
CA HIS A 141 2.48 8.17 11.06
C HIS A 141 1.55 7.67 9.95
N THR A 142 0.58 6.88 10.32
CA THR A 142 -0.60 6.62 9.50
C THR A 142 -1.61 7.73 9.79
N THR A 143 -1.98 8.51 8.79
CA THR A 143 -3.08 9.47 8.91
C THR A 143 -4.37 8.78 8.51
N ASP A 144 -5.48 9.11 9.18
CA ASP A 144 -6.81 8.57 8.83
C ASP A 144 -7.14 8.84 7.35
N PHE A 145 -6.77 10.02 6.85
CA PHE A 145 -6.91 10.37 5.43
C PHE A 145 -6.11 9.43 4.51
N GLY A 146 -4.86 9.06 4.87
CA GLY A 146 -4.04 8.13 4.10
C GLY A 146 -4.67 6.75 4.00
N GLY A 147 -5.20 6.23 5.10
CA GLY A 147 -5.89 4.93 5.12
C GLY A 147 -7.18 4.90 4.30
N GLN A 148 -7.94 6.02 4.28
CA GLN A 148 -9.14 6.13 3.44
C GLN A 148 -8.77 6.25 1.95
N LEU A 149 -7.73 7.03 1.62
CA LEU A 149 -7.24 7.17 0.25
C LEU A 149 -6.73 5.83 -0.30
N ASP A 150 -6.00 5.06 0.51
CA ASP A 150 -5.51 3.72 0.21
C ASP A 150 -6.67 2.77 -0.14
N SER A 151 -7.70 2.74 0.69
CA SER A 151 -8.88 1.93 0.43
C SER A 151 -9.62 2.32 -0.86
N LEU A 152 -9.69 3.61 -1.19
CA LEU A 152 -10.29 4.08 -2.44
C LEU A 152 -9.43 3.67 -3.65
N ALA A 153 -8.11 3.79 -3.56
CA ALA A 153 -7.19 3.34 -4.60
C ALA A 153 -7.32 1.83 -4.84
N ASP A 154 -7.43 1.04 -3.77
CA ASP A 154 -7.59 -0.41 -3.83
C ASP A 154 -8.91 -0.84 -4.48
N VAL A 155 -10.01 -0.13 -4.23
CA VAL A 155 -11.29 -0.41 -4.93
C VAL A 155 -11.13 -0.21 -6.44
N ILE A 156 -10.41 0.83 -6.88
CA ILE A 156 -10.16 1.10 -8.30
C ILE A 156 -9.27 0.00 -8.89
N SER A 157 -8.12 -0.27 -8.28
CA SER A 157 -7.07 -1.10 -8.85
C SER A 157 -7.32 -2.60 -8.70
N PHE A 158 -7.89 -3.02 -7.57
CA PHE A 158 -8.10 -4.44 -7.24
C PHE A 158 -9.58 -4.84 -7.24
N GLY A 159 -10.50 -3.88 -7.26
CA GLY A 159 -11.93 -4.10 -7.45
C GLY A 159 -12.34 -3.87 -8.90
N CYS A 160 -12.33 -2.63 -9.38
CA CYS A 160 -12.88 -2.26 -10.67
C CYS A 160 -12.04 -2.76 -11.85
N ALA A 161 -10.71 -2.57 -11.82
CA ALA A 161 -9.85 -2.86 -12.97
C ALA A 161 -9.86 -4.34 -13.38
N PRO A 162 -9.66 -5.34 -12.48
CA PRO A 162 -9.70 -6.75 -12.88
C PRO A 162 -11.04 -7.18 -13.45
N ALA A 163 -12.15 -6.74 -12.85
CA ALA A 163 -13.50 -7.05 -13.33
C ALA A 163 -13.76 -6.44 -14.71
N PHE A 164 -13.33 -5.20 -14.92
CA PHE A 164 -13.48 -4.51 -16.19
C PHE A 164 -12.66 -5.16 -17.30
N ILE A 165 -11.38 -5.48 -17.04
CA ILE A 165 -10.51 -6.13 -18.03
C ILE A 165 -11.06 -7.50 -18.40
N ALA A 166 -11.53 -8.29 -17.43
CA ALA A 166 -12.13 -9.60 -17.69
C ALA A 166 -13.40 -9.48 -18.54
N LEU A 167 -14.24 -8.48 -18.26
CA LEU A 167 -15.44 -8.20 -19.03
C LEU A 167 -15.11 -7.83 -20.49
N GLN A 168 -14.16 -6.91 -20.68
CA GLN A 168 -13.74 -6.46 -22.00
C GLN A 168 -13.07 -7.59 -22.80
N LEU A 169 -12.21 -8.37 -22.18
CA LEU A 169 -11.59 -9.52 -22.83
C LEU A 169 -12.63 -10.55 -23.24
N PHE A 170 -13.62 -10.85 -22.38
CA PHE A 170 -14.67 -11.79 -22.71
C PHE A 170 -15.52 -11.30 -23.90
N HIS A 171 -15.90 -10.03 -23.92
CA HIS A 171 -16.67 -9.43 -25.03
C HIS A 171 -15.89 -9.36 -26.34
N SER A 172 -14.59 -9.02 -26.29
CA SER A 172 -13.75 -8.92 -27.48
C SER A 172 -13.57 -10.27 -28.19
N GLN A 173 -13.58 -11.38 -27.43
CA GLN A 173 -13.44 -12.72 -27.98
C GLN A 173 -14.77 -13.33 -28.43
N HIS A 174 -15.89 -12.80 -27.98
CA HIS A 174 -17.23 -13.31 -28.26
C HIS A 174 -18.23 -12.18 -28.55
N PRO A 175 -18.09 -11.47 -29.68
CA PRO A 175 -18.97 -10.33 -30.01
C PRO A 175 -20.42 -10.75 -30.28
N ASP A 176 -20.65 -11.98 -30.77
CA ASP A 176 -21.97 -12.46 -31.26
C ASP A 176 -22.75 -13.27 -30.20
N LEU A 177 -22.36 -13.17 -28.90
CA LEU A 177 -23.08 -13.91 -27.88
C LEU A 177 -24.49 -13.37 -27.61
N PRO A 178 -25.42 -14.26 -27.20
CA PRO A 178 -26.74 -13.82 -26.76
C PRO A 178 -26.67 -12.77 -25.66
N PRO A 179 -27.55 -11.75 -25.68
CA PRO A 179 -27.50 -10.67 -24.69
C PRO A 179 -27.57 -11.13 -23.23
N ILE A 180 -28.17 -12.29 -22.97
CA ILE A 180 -28.28 -12.87 -21.62
C ILE A 180 -26.91 -13.26 -21.07
N VAL A 181 -26.00 -13.79 -21.91
CA VAL A 181 -24.65 -14.17 -21.51
C VAL A 181 -23.84 -12.91 -21.15
N GLY A 182 -23.88 -11.88 -22.00
CA GLY A 182 -23.22 -10.61 -21.73
C GLY A 182 -23.71 -9.96 -20.43
N ARG A 183 -25.04 -9.97 -20.20
CA ARG A 183 -25.61 -9.47 -18.92
C ARG A 183 -25.15 -10.28 -17.72
N THR A 184 -25.03 -11.60 -17.84
CA THR A 184 -24.55 -12.48 -16.76
C THR A 184 -23.09 -12.18 -16.43
N VAL A 185 -22.22 -12.04 -17.43
CA VAL A 185 -20.79 -11.71 -17.21
C VAL A 185 -20.65 -10.33 -16.60
N TRP A 186 -21.45 -9.34 -17.05
CA TRP A 186 -21.51 -8.02 -16.42
C TRP A 186 -21.93 -8.10 -14.95
N ALA A 187 -22.96 -8.87 -14.63
CA ALA A 187 -23.45 -9.05 -13.26
C ALA A 187 -22.39 -9.71 -12.35
N ILE A 188 -21.62 -10.66 -12.88
CA ILE A 188 -20.49 -11.27 -12.17
C ILE A 188 -19.40 -10.23 -11.90
N GLY A 189 -19.06 -9.38 -12.86
CA GLY A 189 -18.11 -8.28 -12.66
C GLY A 189 -18.58 -7.29 -11.59
N ALA A 190 -19.87 -6.87 -11.65
CA ALA A 190 -20.47 -6.00 -10.65
C ALA A 190 -20.46 -6.61 -9.23
N LEU A 191 -20.74 -7.91 -9.13
CA LEU A 191 -20.66 -8.65 -7.87
C LEU A 191 -19.24 -8.69 -7.34
N TYR A 192 -18.23 -8.91 -8.18
CA TYR A 192 -16.83 -8.89 -7.78
C TYR A 192 -16.42 -7.52 -7.19
N VAL A 193 -16.78 -6.41 -7.85
CA VAL A 193 -16.53 -5.05 -7.36
C VAL A 193 -17.20 -4.83 -6.01
N SER A 194 -18.45 -5.27 -5.86
CA SER A 194 -19.20 -5.18 -4.61
C SER A 194 -18.52 -5.97 -3.48
N CYS A 195 -18.06 -7.19 -3.77
CA CYS A 195 -17.31 -8.01 -2.81
C CYS A 195 -16.00 -7.33 -2.38
N ALA A 196 -15.26 -6.72 -3.31
CA ALA A 196 -14.04 -5.98 -3.01
C ALA A 196 -14.32 -4.78 -2.09
N ALA A 197 -15.36 -4.00 -2.39
CA ALA A 197 -15.77 -2.85 -1.57
C ALA A 197 -16.19 -3.27 -0.15
N ILE A 198 -17.03 -4.31 -0.03
CA ILE A 198 -17.47 -4.85 1.29
C ILE A 198 -16.25 -5.33 2.10
N ARG A 199 -15.31 -6.01 1.45
CA ARG A 199 -14.09 -6.49 2.13
C ARG A 199 -13.26 -5.34 2.68
N LEU A 200 -13.02 -4.29 1.88
CA LEU A 200 -12.23 -3.12 2.28
C LEU A 200 -12.93 -2.33 3.39
N ALA A 201 -14.25 -2.14 3.29
CA ALA A 201 -15.05 -1.51 4.34
C ALA A 201 -14.95 -2.29 5.66
N ARG A 202 -15.07 -3.64 5.62
CA ARG A 202 -14.92 -4.49 6.82
C ARG A 202 -13.54 -4.37 7.44
N PHE A 203 -12.49 -4.31 6.61
CA PHE A 203 -11.11 -4.14 7.09
C PHE A 203 -10.90 -2.80 7.79
N ASN A 204 -11.45 -1.70 7.25
CA ASN A 204 -11.34 -0.37 7.84
C ASN A 204 -12.02 -0.30 9.21
N VAL A 205 -13.26 -0.80 9.32
CA VAL A 205 -14.00 -0.84 10.59
C VAL A 205 -13.24 -1.67 11.65
N SER A 206 -12.64 -2.80 11.27
CA SER A 206 -11.89 -3.64 12.21
C SER A 206 -10.62 -2.96 12.73
N ASN A 207 -9.96 -2.11 11.92
CA ASN A 207 -8.77 -1.38 12.32
C ASN A 207 -9.07 -0.23 13.30
N GLU A 208 -10.23 0.43 13.19
CA GLU A 208 -10.66 1.52 14.09
C GLU A 208 -10.90 1.04 15.54
N HIS A 209 -11.33 -0.20 15.72
CA HIS A 209 -11.66 -0.75 17.05
C HIS A 209 -10.45 -1.29 17.84
N GLY A 210 -9.21 -1.12 17.37
CA GLY A 210 -7.98 -1.38 18.14
C GLY A 210 -7.73 -2.86 18.50
N GLU A 211 -8.46 -3.79 17.95
CA GLU A 211 -8.30 -5.23 18.19
C GLU A 211 -7.10 -5.81 17.43
N GLN A 212 -5.90 -5.29 17.70
CA GLN A 212 -4.65 -5.61 16.96
C GLN A 212 -4.08 -7.01 17.22
N HIS A 213 -4.68 -7.86 18.04
CA HIS A 213 -3.91 -8.99 18.58
C HIS A 213 -4.14 -10.38 17.98
N HIS A 214 -5.11 -10.65 17.11
CA HIS A 214 -5.30 -12.02 16.57
C HIS A 214 -5.96 -12.14 15.19
N TYR A 215 -5.86 -11.15 14.31
CA TYR A 215 -6.51 -11.28 13.00
C TYR A 215 -5.64 -12.02 11.99
N SER A 216 -5.87 -13.33 11.87
CA SER A 216 -5.72 -14.01 10.60
C SER A 216 -6.70 -13.33 9.62
N PHE A 217 -6.21 -12.89 8.45
CA PHE A 217 -7.07 -12.28 7.44
C PHE A 217 -8.24 -13.20 7.12
N LEU A 218 -9.47 -12.73 7.43
CA LEU A 218 -10.68 -13.41 7.03
C LEU A 218 -10.95 -13.06 5.56
N GLY A 219 -11.00 -14.06 4.70
CA GLY A 219 -11.19 -13.92 3.26
C GLY A 219 -9.90 -13.69 2.46
N LEU A 220 -10.01 -13.84 1.14
CA LEU A 220 -8.91 -13.63 0.19
C LEU A 220 -8.53 -12.13 0.16
N PRO A 221 -7.25 -11.75 0.27
CA PRO A 221 -6.82 -10.35 0.11
C PRO A 221 -7.21 -9.78 -1.24
N SER A 222 -7.63 -8.49 -1.33
CA SER A 222 -8.00 -7.83 -2.60
C SER A 222 -6.89 -7.88 -3.64
N PRO A 223 -5.60 -7.59 -3.30
CA PRO A 223 -4.52 -7.79 -4.24
C PRO A 223 -4.37 -9.25 -4.67
N GLY A 224 -4.59 -10.21 -3.77
CA GLY A 224 -4.55 -11.64 -4.11
C GLY A 224 -5.63 -12.05 -5.10
N ALA A 225 -6.86 -11.55 -4.95
CA ALA A 225 -7.95 -11.79 -5.89
C ALA A 225 -7.69 -11.14 -7.26
N ALA A 226 -7.27 -9.86 -7.26
CA ALA A 226 -6.89 -9.15 -8.47
C ALA A 226 -5.74 -9.84 -9.21
N GLY A 227 -4.72 -10.33 -8.46
CA GLY A 227 -3.60 -11.10 -9.01
C GLY A 227 -4.02 -12.43 -9.63
N ALA A 228 -5.02 -13.11 -9.04
CA ALA A 228 -5.55 -14.34 -9.62
C ALA A 228 -6.27 -14.08 -10.96
N VAL A 229 -7.09 -13.03 -11.04
CA VAL A 229 -7.77 -12.64 -12.28
C VAL A 229 -6.76 -12.16 -13.33
N ALA A 230 -5.88 -11.21 -12.97
CA ALA A 230 -4.87 -10.69 -13.89
C ALA A 230 -3.90 -11.78 -14.37
N GLY A 231 -3.42 -12.64 -13.47
CA GLY A 231 -2.56 -13.75 -13.82
C GLY A 231 -3.24 -14.78 -14.74
N PHE A 232 -4.53 -15.03 -14.55
CA PHE A 232 -5.32 -15.87 -15.44
C PHE A 232 -5.46 -15.25 -16.83
N ILE A 233 -5.66 -13.93 -16.91
CA ILE A 233 -5.68 -13.17 -18.17
C ILE A 233 -4.30 -13.27 -18.86
N LEU A 234 -3.19 -13.10 -18.15
CA LEU A 234 -1.84 -13.25 -18.71
C LEU A 234 -1.62 -14.64 -19.32
N MET A 235 -2.05 -15.69 -18.61
CA MET A 235 -1.94 -17.06 -19.10
C MET A 235 -2.79 -17.29 -20.35
N GLN A 236 -4.00 -16.77 -20.37
CA GLN A 236 -4.89 -16.85 -21.53
C GLN A 236 -4.31 -16.10 -22.75
N GLN A 237 -3.77 -14.89 -22.54
CA GLN A 237 -3.16 -14.10 -23.61
C GLN A 237 -1.89 -14.77 -24.19
N ASP A 238 -1.14 -15.47 -23.37
CA ASP A 238 0.00 -16.25 -23.84
C ASP A 238 -0.44 -17.44 -24.71
N LEU A 239 -1.44 -18.19 -24.27
CA LEU A 239 -2.03 -19.27 -25.05
C LEU A 239 -2.62 -18.75 -26.37
N TYR A 240 -3.26 -17.58 -26.33
CA TYR A 240 -3.81 -16.92 -27.51
C TYR A 240 -2.71 -16.54 -28.51
N GLY A 241 -1.58 -16.02 -28.07
CA GLY A 241 -0.42 -15.69 -28.91
C GLY A 241 0.27 -16.90 -29.53
N HIS A 242 0.12 -18.10 -28.94
CA HIS A 242 0.66 -19.36 -29.46
C HIS A 242 -0.34 -20.19 -30.28
N ARG A 243 -1.46 -19.59 -30.69
CA ARG A 243 -2.43 -20.25 -31.58
C ARG A 243 -1.74 -20.68 -32.88
N GLY A 244 -2.07 -21.89 -33.33
CA GLY A 244 -1.47 -22.49 -34.54
C GLY A 244 -0.12 -23.18 -34.35
N TRP A 245 0.56 -23.02 -33.21
CA TRP A 245 1.81 -23.73 -32.92
C TRP A 245 1.54 -25.19 -32.56
N PHE A 246 0.46 -25.42 -31.81
CA PHE A 246 -0.03 -26.76 -31.48
C PHE A 246 -1.55 -26.73 -31.28
N PRO A 247 -2.29 -27.78 -31.75
CA PRO A 247 -3.76 -27.77 -31.72
C PRO A 247 -4.37 -27.59 -30.34
N LEU A 248 -3.69 -28.02 -29.28
CA LEU A 248 -4.15 -27.89 -27.90
C LEU A 248 -4.19 -26.44 -27.42
N ALA A 249 -3.32 -25.53 -27.95
CA ALA A 249 -3.32 -24.13 -27.56
C ALA A 249 -4.64 -23.42 -27.85
N ASP A 250 -5.25 -23.71 -29.00
CA ASP A 250 -6.53 -23.13 -29.39
C ASP A 250 -7.65 -23.55 -28.43
N HIS A 251 -7.75 -24.83 -28.14
CA HIS A 251 -8.74 -25.37 -27.21
C HIS A 251 -8.54 -24.85 -25.79
N LEU A 252 -7.30 -24.79 -25.31
CA LEU A 252 -6.99 -24.26 -23.98
C LEU A 252 -7.26 -22.77 -23.87
N SER A 253 -6.92 -21.98 -24.89
CA SER A 253 -7.23 -20.55 -24.94
C SER A 253 -8.73 -20.29 -24.87
N GLN A 254 -9.54 -21.03 -25.64
CA GLN A 254 -10.99 -20.96 -25.60
C GLN A 254 -11.56 -21.38 -24.24
N LEU A 255 -11.06 -22.49 -23.68
CA LEU A 255 -11.46 -22.92 -22.35
C LEU A 255 -11.19 -21.87 -21.28
N CYS A 256 -10.01 -21.21 -21.33
CA CYS A 256 -9.67 -20.13 -20.40
C CYS A 256 -10.65 -18.96 -20.50
N ILE A 257 -11.06 -18.54 -21.70
CA ILE A 257 -12.04 -17.47 -21.85
C ILE A 257 -13.38 -17.83 -21.20
N TRP A 258 -13.88 -19.04 -21.42
CA TRP A 258 -15.13 -19.49 -20.81
C TRP A 258 -15.04 -19.66 -19.29
N LEU A 259 -13.86 -20.00 -18.77
CA LEU A 259 -13.62 -20.11 -17.34
C LEU A 259 -13.42 -18.75 -16.65
N LEU A 260 -13.05 -17.71 -17.39
CA LEU A 260 -12.72 -16.40 -16.84
C LEU A 260 -13.82 -15.79 -15.96
N PRO A 261 -15.12 -15.75 -16.36
CA PRO A 261 -16.18 -15.28 -15.47
C PRO A 261 -16.30 -16.11 -14.19
N GLY A 262 -16.06 -17.42 -14.27
CA GLY A 262 -16.03 -18.32 -13.11
C GLY A 262 -14.89 -17.98 -12.14
N VAL A 263 -13.70 -17.65 -12.65
CA VAL A 263 -12.55 -17.20 -11.82
C VAL A 263 -12.87 -15.87 -11.14
N VAL A 264 -13.47 -14.92 -11.86
CA VAL A 264 -13.89 -13.62 -11.30
C VAL A 264 -14.92 -13.83 -10.18
N LEU A 265 -15.95 -14.66 -10.43
CA LEU A 265 -16.97 -14.98 -9.44
C LEU A 265 -16.37 -15.62 -8.19
N LEU A 266 -15.55 -16.66 -8.39
CA LEU A 266 -14.93 -17.41 -7.30
C LEU A 266 -14.04 -16.51 -6.43
N THR A 267 -13.17 -15.74 -7.04
CA THR A 267 -12.26 -14.83 -6.31
C THR A 267 -13.01 -13.73 -5.61
N GLY A 268 -14.09 -13.19 -6.21
CA GLY A 268 -15.01 -12.24 -5.57
C GLY A 268 -15.67 -12.81 -4.31
N LEU A 269 -16.25 -14.01 -4.40
CA LEU A 269 -16.87 -14.68 -3.25
C LEU A 269 -15.85 -15.02 -2.16
N LEU A 270 -14.63 -15.42 -2.54
CA LEU A 270 -13.56 -15.69 -1.58
C LEU A 270 -13.12 -14.45 -0.81
N MET A 271 -13.19 -13.24 -1.39
CA MET A 271 -12.88 -12.00 -0.68
C MET A 271 -13.80 -11.76 0.53
N VAL A 272 -15.08 -12.08 0.41
CA VAL A 272 -16.08 -11.89 1.48
C VAL A 272 -16.17 -13.10 2.42
N SER A 273 -15.58 -14.23 2.05
CA SER A 273 -15.62 -15.46 2.84
C SER A 273 -14.96 -15.30 4.22
N THR A 274 -15.34 -16.17 5.16
CA THR A 274 -14.72 -16.25 6.49
C THR A 274 -13.52 -17.21 6.56
N ILE A 275 -13.00 -17.61 5.40
CA ILE A 275 -11.87 -18.52 5.28
C ILE A 275 -10.58 -17.83 5.74
N ARG A 276 -9.80 -18.50 6.60
CA ARG A 276 -8.52 -17.98 7.09
C ARG A 276 -7.40 -18.29 6.11
N TYR A 277 -6.78 -17.26 5.56
CA TYR A 277 -5.63 -17.41 4.67
C TYR A 277 -4.33 -17.30 5.47
N PRO A 278 -3.37 -18.25 5.29
CA PRO A 278 -2.08 -18.20 5.97
C PRO A 278 -1.19 -17.11 5.37
N HIS A 279 -0.43 -16.41 6.24
CA HIS A 279 0.62 -15.48 5.81
C HIS A 279 1.82 -16.26 5.26
N LEU A 280 1.89 -16.46 3.94
CA LEU A 280 2.97 -17.17 3.26
C LEU A 280 4.36 -16.56 3.53
N VAL A 281 4.45 -15.22 3.53
CA VAL A 281 5.72 -14.50 3.67
C VAL A 281 6.39 -14.74 5.03
N ASN A 282 5.63 -14.86 6.11
CA ASN A 282 6.18 -14.96 7.46
C ASN A 282 6.68 -16.37 7.81
N ARG A 283 6.19 -17.40 7.11
CA ARG A 283 6.53 -18.80 7.37
C ARG A 283 7.84 -19.24 6.71
N TYR A 284 8.17 -18.67 5.53
CA TYR A 284 9.36 -19.06 4.76
C TYR A 284 10.61 -18.22 5.06
N LEU A 285 10.48 -17.03 5.60
CA LEU A 285 11.62 -16.12 5.87
C LEU A 285 12.20 -16.27 7.28
N ARG A 286 11.51 -16.92 8.23
CA ARG A 286 12.02 -17.21 9.58
C ARG A 286 12.71 -18.57 9.61
N GLY A 287 14.04 -18.61 9.52
CA GLY A 287 14.84 -19.79 9.78
C GLY A 287 16.27 -19.68 9.27
N ARG A 288 17.20 -20.46 9.86
CA ARG A 288 18.63 -20.51 9.49
C ARG A 288 18.79 -20.65 7.98
N ARG A 289 19.59 -19.78 7.38
CA ARG A 289 19.85 -19.72 5.93
C ARG A 289 20.64 -20.95 5.50
N SER A 290 19.96 -21.96 5.01
CA SER A 290 20.59 -23.11 4.34
C SER A 290 20.86 -22.73 2.88
N ILE A 291 22.04 -23.08 2.36
CA ILE A 291 22.43 -22.88 0.95
C ILE A 291 21.36 -23.48 0.02
N ALA A 292 20.80 -24.63 0.38
CA ALA A 292 19.70 -25.25 -0.38
C ALA A 292 18.48 -24.34 -0.53
N ARG A 293 18.13 -23.54 0.46
CA ARG A 293 17.01 -22.56 0.37
C ARG A 293 17.32 -21.42 -0.57
N VAL A 294 18.57 -20.94 -0.58
CA VAL A 294 19.01 -19.89 -1.52
C VAL A 294 18.93 -20.42 -2.96
N MET A 295 19.36 -21.67 -3.19
CA MET A 295 19.23 -22.33 -4.49
C MET A 295 17.77 -22.47 -4.95
N VAL A 296 16.88 -22.93 -4.06
CA VAL A 296 15.44 -23.03 -4.37
C VAL A 296 14.82 -21.68 -4.69
N VAL A 297 15.17 -20.63 -3.96
CA VAL A 297 14.71 -19.25 -4.27
C VAL A 297 15.26 -18.76 -5.60
N LEU A 298 16.53 -19.03 -5.90
CA LEU A 298 17.16 -18.65 -7.17
C LEU A 298 16.52 -19.37 -8.36
N ILE A 299 16.30 -20.69 -8.24
CA ILE A 299 15.62 -21.50 -9.25
C ILE A 299 14.17 -21.02 -9.41
N GLY A 300 13.46 -20.73 -8.31
CA GLY A 300 12.12 -20.20 -8.34
C GLY A 300 12.05 -18.83 -9.03
N LEU A 301 13.04 -17.96 -8.78
CA LEU A 301 13.16 -16.66 -9.45
C LEU A 301 13.45 -16.82 -10.95
N LEU A 302 14.33 -17.76 -11.32
CA LEU A 302 14.64 -18.06 -12.72
C LEU A 302 13.42 -18.60 -13.47
N LEU A 303 12.69 -19.54 -12.86
CA LEU A 303 11.43 -20.06 -13.40
C LEU A 303 10.38 -18.95 -13.51
N LEU A 304 10.30 -18.07 -12.50
CA LEU A 304 9.40 -16.91 -12.54
C LEU A 304 9.72 -15.99 -13.72
N VAL A 305 10.98 -15.81 -14.09
CA VAL A 305 11.36 -14.97 -15.24
C VAL A 305 11.03 -15.66 -16.58
N ILE A 306 11.29 -16.97 -16.70
CA ILE A 306 11.08 -17.71 -17.95
C ILE A 306 9.59 -17.97 -18.21
N VAL A 307 8.84 -18.39 -17.18
CA VAL A 307 7.44 -18.83 -17.29
C VAL A 307 6.52 -17.91 -16.46
N HIS A 308 6.87 -16.62 -16.37
CA HIS A 308 6.22 -15.67 -15.46
C HIS A 308 4.70 -15.59 -15.63
N ARG A 309 4.19 -15.66 -16.87
CA ARG A 309 2.74 -15.59 -17.15
C ARG A 309 1.98 -16.75 -16.54
N TYR A 310 2.51 -17.97 -16.70
CA TYR A 310 1.92 -19.18 -16.09
C TYR A 310 2.17 -19.22 -14.57
N ALA A 311 3.38 -18.85 -14.15
CA ALA A 311 3.71 -18.85 -12.72
C ALA A 311 2.84 -17.85 -11.92
N LEU A 312 2.58 -16.67 -12.46
CA LEU A 312 1.66 -15.69 -11.85
C LEU A 312 0.22 -16.19 -11.85
N GLY A 313 -0.27 -16.73 -12.99
CA GLY A 313 -1.65 -17.21 -13.11
C GLY A 313 -1.90 -18.43 -12.22
N ILE A 314 -1.10 -19.49 -12.37
CA ILE A 314 -1.26 -20.73 -11.60
C ILE A 314 -0.96 -20.48 -10.11
N GLY A 315 0.09 -19.70 -9.80
CA GLY A 315 0.47 -19.40 -8.42
C GLY A 315 -0.61 -18.65 -7.66
N ALA A 316 -1.21 -17.61 -8.27
CA ALA A 316 -2.28 -16.83 -7.66
C ALA A 316 -3.60 -17.64 -7.53
N LEU A 317 -3.95 -18.44 -8.54
CA LEU A 317 -5.09 -19.37 -8.46
C LEU A 317 -4.88 -20.44 -7.38
N ALA A 318 -3.69 -21.03 -7.35
CA ALA A 318 -3.33 -22.01 -6.32
C ALA A 318 -3.43 -21.41 -4.90
N TYR A 319 -2.99 -20.17 -4.71
CA TYR A 319 -3.15 -19.46 -3.46
C TYR A 319 -4.63 -19.22 -3.10
N ALA A 320 -5.45 -18.81 -4.06
CA ALA A 320 -6.88 -18.61 -3.85
C ALA A 320 -7.59 -19.93 -3.47
N LEU A 321 -7.25 -21.03 -4.15
CA LEU A 321 -7.82 -22.36 -3.90
C LEU A 321 -7.28 -23.03 -2.62
N TRP A 322 -6.05 -22.71 -2.21
CA TRP A 322 -5.45 -23.26 -0.99
C TRP A 322 -6.27 -22.94 0.26
N GLY A 323 -6.79 -21.70 0.34
CA GLY A 323 -7.66 -21.30 1.44
C GLY A 323 -8.92 -22.16 1.52
N LEU A 324 -9.54 -22.45 0.36
CA LEU A 324 -10.70 -23.35 0.28
C LEU A 324 -10.36 -24.77 0.73
N ALA A 325 -9.26 -25.33 0.21
CA ALA A 325 -8.84 -26.69 0.52
C ALA A 325 -8.55 -26.87 2.02
N THR A 326 -7.81 -25.95 2.63
CA THR A 326 -7.49 -25.99 4.06
C THR A 326 -8.72 -25.81 4.95
N SER A 327 -9.64 -24.93 4.58
CA SER A 327 -10.89 -24.72 5.32
C SER A 327 -11.81 -25.94 5.28
N SER A 328 -11.94 -26.55 4.09
CA SER A 328 -12.75 -27.77 3.89
C SER A 328 -12.16 -28.95 4.66
N TYR A 329 -10.82 -29.13 4.61
CA TYR A 329 -10.14 -30.18 5.35
C TYR A 329 -10.34 -30.07 6.87
N LEU A 330 -10.23 -28.85 7.42
CA LEU A 330 -10.44 -28.62 8.86
C LEU A 330 -11.89 -28.86 9.28
N ARG A 331 -12.87 -28.49 8.47
CA ARG A 331 -14.30 -28.75 8.74
C ARG A 331 -14.62 -30.23 8.72
N LEU A 332 -14.03 -31.02 7.80
CA LEU A 332 -14.22 -32.46 7.73
C LEU A 332 -13.60 -33.17 8.95
N ARG A 333 -12.46 -32.69 9.45
CA ARG A 333 -11.77 -33.26 10.62
C ARG A 333 -12.48 -32.94 11.95
N GLN A 334 -13.28 -31.87 12.00
CA GLN A 334 -14.03 -31.46 13.19
C GLN A 334 -15.44 -32.09 13.29
N ARG A 335 -15.87 -32.88 12.31
CA ARG A 335 -17.12 -33.64 12.46
C ARG A 335 -16.88 -34.76 13.48
N PRO A 336 -17.56 -34.75 14.65
CA PRO A 336 -17.49 -35.88 15.57
C PRO A 336 -18.07 -37.10 14.85
N THR A 337 -17.34 -38.21 14.87
CA THR A 337 -17.87 -39.53 14.52
C THR A 337 -18.99 -39.82 15.52
N THR A 338 -20.22 -39.58 15.08
CA THR A 338 -21.44 -40.09 15.79
C THR A 338 -21.56 -41.58 15.50
#